data_ab6962976f471bb6c130fc782c4d7a9c
#
_entry.id   ab6962976f471bb6c130fc782c4d7a9c
#
_cell.length_a   1.000
_cell.length_b   1.000
_cell.length_c   1.000
_cell.angle_alpha   90.00
_cell.angle_beta   90.00
_cell.angle_gamma   90.00
#
_symmetry.space_group_name_H-M   'P 1'
#
loop_
_entity.id
_entity.type
_entity.pdbx_description
1 polymer ?
#
loop_
_entity_poly.entity_id
_entity_poly.type
_entity_poly.pdbx_seq_one_letter_code
_entity_poly.pdbx_strand_id
1 'polypeptide(L)'
;MIRRMLGSLWAAATLAVATVVMFGADAAMAGMGQPTDGQLGMQVAASPIAQQIHEFHDLVNTIIIAIVVFVLILLVYVMVRFNAKANPTPSRTTHNTLLEVAWTVIPIMILVYIALPSFRLLRAQYDYQPADLTIKATAYQWYWNHEYLPKEKDAKGFGFDSVMLSADEIKESQAEGIPAPRNLAVDNEVLVPLNKIVHVLVTAGDVLHNWTVPGFGSKVDAVPGRINATWFKATKTGVFYGQCSELCGKDHAFMPIAVRVVDDGTFKEWSAAMAARDKKKAREIQKRVAHEQAAKQTADARH
;
A
#
# COMPACT_ATOMS: atom_id res chain seq x y z
N MET A 1 46.25 17.78 -16.06
CA MET A 1 45.73 16.57 -15.43
C MET A 1 44.39 16.79 -14.72
N ILE A 2 44.23 17.82 -13.89
CA ILE A 2 43.01 18.18 -13.16
C ILE A 2 41.77 18.40 -14.05
N ARG A 3 41.91 19.09 -15.20
CA ARG A 3 40.78 19.32 -16.14
C ARG A 3 40.19 18.02 -16.76
N ARG A 4 41.04 17.00 -16.98
CA ARG A 4 40.58 15.69 -17.48
C ARG A 4 39.89 14.88 -16.40
N MET A 5 40.34 14.96 -15.14
CA MET A 5 39.68 14.28 -13.99
C MET A 5 38.33 14.92 -13.67
N LEU A 6 38.20 16.23 -13.73
CA LEU A 6 36.91 16.92 -13.55
C LEU A 6 35.91 16.54 -14.64
N GLY A 7 36.36 16.45 -15.90
CA GLY A 7 35.50 16.00 -17.01
C GLY A 7 35.00 14.57 -16.86
N SER A 8 35.84 13.65 -16.34
CA SER A 8 35.41 12.25 -16.10
C SER A 8 34.47 12.11 -14.89
N LEU A 9 34.63 12.94 -13.85
CA LEU A 9 33.70 12.97 -12.70
C LEU A 9 32.33 13.54 -13.08
N TRP A 10 32.29 14.58 -13.90
CA TRP A 10 31.05 15.12 -14.46
C TRP A 10 30.35 14.11 -15.38
N ALA A 11 31.10 13.40 -16.22
CA ALA A 11 30.56 12.35 -17.08
C ALA A 11 30.03 11.17 -16.29
N ALA A 12 30.71 10.77 -15.20
CA ALA A 12 30.26 9.69 -14.29
C ALA A 12 29.02 10.10 -13.50
N ALA A 13 28.95 11.36 -13.03
CA ALA A 13 27.79 11.87 -12.29
C ALA A 13 26.57 12.03 -13.23
N THR A 14 26.75 12.51 -14.44
CA THR A 14 25.66 12.59 -15.45
C THR A 14 25.22 11.21 -15.91
N LEU A 15 26.13 10.25 -16.04
CA LEU A 15 25.79 8.86 -16.35
C LEU A 15 25.02 8.20 -15.21
N ALA A 16 25.41 8.41 -13.95
CA ALA A 16 24.71 7.91 -12.78
C ALA A 16 23.30 8.51 -12.64
N VAL A 17 23.15 9.82 -12.85
CA VAL A 17 21.82 10.48 -12.85
C VAL A 17 20.98 10.00 -14.04
N ALA A 18 21.56 9.87 -15.24
CA ALA A 18 20.86 9.32 -16.40
C ALA A 18 20.45 7.87 -16.21
N THR A 19 21.28 7.05 -15.53
CA THR A 19 20.94 5.65 -15.20
C THR A 19 19.77 5.59 -14.19
N VAL A 20 19.80 6.42 -13.15
CA VAL A 20 18.68 6.50 -12.19
C VAL A 20 17.38 6.99 -12.85
N VAL A 21 17.47 7.94 -13.81
CA VAL A 21 16.30 8.42 -14.57
C VAL A 21 15.81 7.36 -15.57
N MET A 22 16.71 6.62 -16.22
CA MET A 22 16.34 5.58 -17.20
C MET A 22 15.77 4.31 -16.54
N PHE A 23 16.30 3.91 -15.37
CA PHE A 23 15.71 2.80 -14.59
C PHE A 23 14.45 3.20 -13.83
N GLY A 24 14.18 4.50 -13.67
CA GLY A 24 12.94 5.00 -13.11
C GLY A 24 11.75 5.03 -14.10
N ALA A 25 12.04 4.89 -15.42
CA ALA A 25 10.99 4.95 -16.45
C ALA A 25 10.30 3.60 -16.70
N ASP A 26 10.93 2.49 -16.35
CA ASP A 26 10.31 1.15 -16.31
C ASP A 26 9.96 0.76 -14.87
N ALA A 27 9.41 1.70 -14.09
CA ALA A 27 8.66 1.31 -12.91
C ALA A 27 7.55 0.38 -13.40
N ALA A 28 7.83 -0.93 -13.35
CA ALA A 28 6.96 -2.00 -13.78
C ALA A 28 5.55 -1.63 -13.38
N MET A 29 4.62 -1.65 -14.33
CA MET A 29 3.23 -1.34 -14.07
C MET A 29 2.81 -2.15 -12.85
N ALA A 30 2.76 -1.49 -11.69
CA ALA A 30 2.45 -2.16 -10.45
C ALA A 30 1.14 -2.90 -10.66
N GLY A 31 1.12 -4.22 -10.47
CA GLY A 31 -0.06 -5.03 -10.68
C GLY A 31 -1.21 -4.43 -9.90
N MET A 32 -2.36 -4.30 -10.52
CA MET A 32 -3.50 -3.75 -9.81
C MET A 32 -3.87 -4.68 -8.66
N GLY A 33 -3.79 -4.14 -7.43
CA GLY A 33 -4.21 -4.82 -6.22
C GLY A 33 -3.22 -5.83 -5.62
N GLN A 34 -2.06 -6.05 -6.23
CA GLN A 34 -1.02 -6.94 -5.70
C GLN A 34 0.38 -6.39 -5.99
N PRO A 35 1.42 -6.79 -5.23
CA PRO A 35 2.80 -6.46 -5.56
C PRO A 35 3.25 -7.16 -6.83
N THR A 36 4.22 -6.55 -7.53
CA THR A 36 4.87 -7.12 -8.73
C THR A 36 6.36 -7.29 -8.50
N ASP A 37 6.97 -8.23 -9.24
CA ASP A 37 8.39 -8.51 -9.13
C ASP A 37 9.22 -7.26 -9.48
N GLY A 38 10.19 -6.92 -8.61
CA GLY A 38 11.05 -5.75 -8.81
C GLY A 38 10.37 -4.39 -8.60
N GLN A 39 9.17 -4.32 -8.09
CA GLN A 39 8.45 -3.08 -7.83
C GLN A 39 9.19 -2.19 -6.83
N LEU A 40 9.51 -0.95 -7.22
CA LEU A 40 10.17 0.05 -6.38
C LEU A 40 9.18 1.06 -5.76
N GLY A 41 8.01 1.22 -6.37
CA GLY A 41 6.96 2.13 -5.90
C GLY A 41 5.85 1.42 -5.13
N MET A 42 4.83 2.19 -4.73
CA MET A 42 3.62 1.66 -4.11
C MET A 42 2.72 0.99 -5.16
N GLN A 43 1.83 0.09 -4.71
CA GLN A 43 0.78 -0.51 -5.54
C GLN A 43 -0.13 0.58 -6.11
N VAL A 44 -0.80 0.30 -7.22
CA VAL A 44 -1.72 1.25 -7.86
C VAL A 44 -2.80 1.70 -6.87
N ALA A 45 -2.93 3.01 -6.68
CA ALA A 45 -3.98 3.57 -5.84
C ALA A 45 -5.38 3.26 -6.42
N ALA A 46 -6.25 2.73 -5.58
CA ALA A 46 -7.62 2.38 -5.91
C ALA A 46 -8.65 3.03 -4.97
N SER A 47 -8.24 4.05 -4.23
CA SER A 47 -9.09 4.90 -3.41
C SER A 47 -8.57 6.34 -3.38
N PRO A 48 -9.42 7.35 -3.05
CA PRO A 48 -8.97 8.72 -2.87
C PRO A 48 -7.91 8.88 -1.76
N ILE A 49 -7.99 8.09 -0.69
CA ILE A 49 -7.00 8.10 0.40
C ILE A 49 -5.66 7.55 -0.09
N ALA A 50 -5.65 6.41 -0.81
CA ALA A 50 -4.43 5.87 -1.38
C ALA A 50 -3.77 6.87 -2.36
N GLN A 51 -4.56 7.58 -3.17
CA GLN A 51 -4.05 8.61 -4.07
C GLN A 51 -3.35 9.74 -3.29
N GLN A 52 -3.94 10.24 -2.21
CA GLN A 52 -3.33 11.27 -1.37
C GLN A 52 -2.06 10.77 -0.66
N ILE A 53 -2.02 9.48 -0.27
CA ILE A 53 -0.80 8.85 0.28
C ILE A 53 0.31 8.86 -0.76
N HIS A 54 0.02 8.51 -2.03
CA HIS A 54 1.01 8.54 -3.11
C HIS A 54 1.54 9.95 -3.35
N GLU A 55 0.66 10.94 -3.47
CA GLU A 55 1.04 12.35 -3.66
C GLU A 55 1.94 12.86 -2.52
N PHE A 56 1.61 12.52 -1.28
CA PHE A 56 2.42 12.85 -0.12
C PHE A 56 3.77 12.12 -0.11
N HIS A 57 3.79 10.84 -0.47
CA HIS A 57 5.00 10.04 -0.63
C HIS A 57 5.94 10.63 -1.66
N ASP A 58 5.44 11.03 -2.83
CA ASP A 58 6.24 11.60 -3.91
C ASP A 58 6.85 12.96 -3.51
N LEU A 59 6.09 13.78 -2.78
CA LEU A 59 6.61 15.02 -2.19
C LEU A 59 7.77 14.73 -1.23
N VAL A 60 7.59 13.80 -0.29
CA VAL A 60 8.62 13.44 0.70
C VAL A 60 9.85 12.83 0.00
N ASN A 61 9.66 11.94 -0.97
CA ASN A 61 10.75 11.35 -1.75
C ASN A 61 11.54 12.41 -2.51
N THR A 62 10.88 13.39 -3.12
CA THR A 62 11.55 14.49 -3.80
C THR A 62 12.48 15.27 -2.85
N ILE A 63 11.99 15.56 -1.64
CA ILE A 63 12.80 16.25 -0.61
C ILE A 63 13.96 15.37 -0.16
N ILE A 64 13.74 14.08 0.11
CA ILE A 64 14.78 13.14 0.54
C ILE A 64 15.86 13.01 -0.52
N ILE A 65 15.49 12.84 -1.80
CA ILE A 65 16.42 12.73 -2.92
C ILE A 65 17.27 14.00 -3.03
N ALA A 66 16.65 15.18 -2.91
CA ALA A 66 17.38 16.45 -2.94
C ALA A 66 18.41 16.55 -1.80
N ILE A 67 18.05 16.13 -0.58
CA ILE A 67 18.95 16.11 0.57
C ILE A 67 20.11 15.12 0.34
N VAL A 68 19.79 13.89 -0.12
CA VAL A 68 20.80 12.86 -0.39
C VAL A 68 21.81 13.31 -1.45
N VAL A 69 21.33 13.91 -2.56
CA VAL A 69 22.18 14.46 -3.60
C VAL A 69 23.05 15.59 -3.06
N PHE A 70 22.49 16.50 -2.27
CA PHE A 70 23.24 17.59 -1.63
C PHE A 70 24.35 17.04 -0.73
N VAL A 71 24.05 16.09 0.15
CA VAL A 71 25.05 15.47 1.05
C VAL A 71 26.10 14.73 0.24
N LEU A 72 25.73 14.00 -0.81
CA LEU A 72 26.69 13.32 -1.68
C LEU A 72 27.65 14.30 -2.34
N ILE A 73 27.15 15.44 -2.86
CA ILE A 73 27.98 16.51 -3.42
C ILE A 73 28.99 17.03 -2.39
N LEU A 74 28.53 17.29 -1.16
CA LEU A 74 29.42 17.74 -0.08
C LEU A 74 30.49 16.71 0.25
N LEU A 75 30.13 15.41 0.34
CA LEU A 75 31.09 14.33 0.61
C LEU A 75 32.15 14.23 -0.50
N VAL A 76 31.73 14.24 -1.76
CA VAL A 76 32.65 14.21 -2.91
C VAL A 76 33.56 15.46 -2.90
N TYR A 77 33.01 16.64 -2.63
CA TYR A 77 33.77 17.87 -2.50
C TYR A 77 34.84 17.78 -1.41
N VAL A 78 34.47 17.29 -0.22
CA VAL A 78 35.42 17.10 0.90
C VAL A 78 36.52 16.11 0.52
N MET A 79 36.19 14.96 -0.07
CA MET A 79 37.15 13.95 -0.48
C MET A 79 38.15 14.49 -1.54
N VAL A 80 37.68 15.29 -2.48
CA VAL A 80 38.52 15.83 -3.55
C VAL A 80 39.34 17.03 -3.08
N ARG A 81 38.75 17.93 -2.30
CA ARG A 81 39.34 19.22 -1.96
C ARG A 81 40.23 19.18 -0.70
N PHE A 82 39.87 18.32 0.25
CA PHE A 82 40.49 18.29 1.59
C PHE A 82 41.29 17.01 1.90
N ASN A 83 41.72 16.28 0.85
CA ASN A 83 42.64 15.16 1.04
C ASN A 83 44.05 15.66 1.37
N ALA A 84 44.94 14.81 1.92
CA ALA A 84 46.26 15.15 2.37
C ALA A 84 47.19 15.77 1.31
N LYS A 85 46.95 15.45 0.00
CA LYS A 85 47.73 16.03 -1.12
C LYS A 85 47.24 17.41 -1.52
N ALA A 86 45.93 17.61 -1.51
CA ALA A 86 45.27 18.85 -1.92
C ALA A 86 45.23 19.92 -0.82
N ASN A 87 45.28 19.48 0.44
CA ASN A 87 45.19 20.33 1.62
C ASN A 87 46.21 19.87 2.72
N PRO A 88 47.52 20.04 2.50
CA PRO A 88 48.55 19.53 3.41
C PRO A 88 48.53 20.22 4.79
N THR A 89 48.04 21.46 4.87
CA THR A 89 47.93 22.20 6.13
C THR A 89 46.45 22.52 6.39
N PRO A 90 45.78 21.74 7.26
CA PRO A 90 44.35 21.97 7.54
C PRO A 90 44.13 23.25 8.33
N SER A 91 42.97 23.88 8.09
CA SER A 91 42.51 25.01 8.90
C SER A 91 42.23 24.61 10.34
N ARG A 92 42.47 25.54 11.27
CA ARG A 92 42.14 25.36 12.70
C ARG A 92 40.79 25.95 13.08
N THR A 93 40.02 26.45 12.14
CA THR A 93 38.66 26.95 12.38
C THR A 93 37.75 25.80 12.82
N THR A 94 37.16 25.90 14.00
CA THR A 94 36.39 24.81 14.63
C THR A 94 34.90 25.08 14.65
N HIS A 95 34.45 26.30 14.40
CA HIS A 95 33.04 26.67 14.43
C HIS A 95 32.72 27.83 13.49
N ASN A 96 31.44 27.90 13.11
CA ASN A 96 30.88 29.01 12.35
C ASN A 96 29.39 29.17 12.71
N THR A 97 29.08 30.17 13.50
CA THR A 97 27.75 30.40 14.06
C THR A 97 26.66 30.53 12.97
N LEU A 98 26.98 31.14 11.80
CA LEU A 98 26.01 31.27 10.72
C LEU A 98 25.65 29.89 10.13
N LEU A 99 26.64 29.01 9.93
CA LEU A 99 26.41 27.64 9.47
C LEU A 99 25.62 26.83 10.52
N GLU A 100 25.92 27.02 11.81
CA GLU A 100 25.23 26.34 12.91
C GLU A 100 23.76 26.71 12.95
N VAL A 101 23.45 28.00 12.83
CA VAL A 101 22.07 28.48 12.70
C VAL A 101 21.40 27.93 11.45
N ALA A 102 22.09 27.94 10.31
CA ALA A 102 21.55 27.45 9.05
C ALA A 102 21.20 25.95 9.12
N TRP A 103 22.10 25.08 9.62
CA TRP A 103 21.82 23.65 9.71
C TRP A 103 20.80 23.27 10.79
N THR A 104 20.45 24.19 11.69
CA THR A 104 19.36 24.03 12.64
C THR A 104 18.03 24.49 12.05
N VAL A 105 18.00 25.70 11.46
CA VAL A 105 16.77 26.32 10.98
C VAL A 105 16.24 25.64 9.70
N ILE A 106 17.14 25.31 8.75
CA ILE A 106 16.70 24.72 7.46
C ILE A 106 15.96 23.39 7.67
N PRO A 107 16.44 22.41 8.45
CA PRO A 107 15.67 21.17 8.71
C PRO A 107 14.32 21.44 9.39
N ILE A 108 14.27 22.39 10.33
CA ILE A 108 13.00 22.76 10.98
C ILE A 108 11.99 23.28 9.95
N MET A 109 12.43 24.16 9.03
CA MET A 109 11.56 24.67 7.97
C MET A 109 11.09 23.58 7.00
N ILE A 110 11.96 22.60 6.66
CA ILE A 110 11.58 21.43 5.87
C ILE A 110 10.49 20.62 6.60
N LEU A 111 10.66 20.35 7.89
CA LEU A 111 9.67 19.61 8.69
C LEU A 111 8.34 20.36 8.77
N VAL A 112 8.36 21.68 8.98
CA VAL A 112 7.14 22.51 8.96
C VAL A 112 6.44 22.44 7.61
N TYR A 113 7.20 22.50 6.51
CA TYR A 113 6.64 22.37 5.16
C TYR A 113 5.97 21.00 4.93
N ILE A 114 6.61 19.90 5.37
CA ILE A 114 6.05 18.53 5.27
C ILE A 114 4.82 18.35 6.17
N ALA A 115 4.80 18.98 7.35
CA ALA A 115 3.70 18.84 8.31
C ALA A 115 2.35 19.29 7.74
N LEU A 116 2.31 20.31 6.89
CA LEU A 116 1.06 20.83 6.34
C LEU A 116 0.28 19.79 5.50
N PRO A 117 0.85 19.17 4.46
CA PRO A 117 0.17 18.12 3.73
C PRO A 117 -0.04 16.85 4.56
N SER A 118 0.88 16.51 5.48
CA SER A 118 0.76 15.39 6.40
C SER A 118 -0.50 15.48 7.27
N PHE A 119 -0.73 16.63 7.90
CA PHE A 119 -1.94 16.84 8.72
C PHE A 119 -3.23 16.85 7.89
N ARG A 120 -3.19 17.33 6.65
CA ARG A 120 -4.36 17.25 5.75
C ARG A 120 -4.72 15.80 5.44
N LEU A 121 -3.71 14.98 5.10
CA LEU A 121 -3.89 13.56 4.84
C LEU A 121 -4.40 12.82 6.09
N LEU A 122 -3.78 13.06 7.25
CA LEU A 122 -4.20 12.47 8.52
C LEU A 122 -5.66 12.79 8.81
N ARG A 123 -6.06 14.06 8.65
CA ARG A 123 -7.46 14.47 8.85
C ARG A 123 -8.40 13.78 7.89
N ALA A 124 -8.03 13.63 6.60
CA ALA A 124 -8.85 12.95 5.61
C ALA A 124 -9.07 11.46 5.95
N GLN A 125 -8.08 10.79 6.54
CA GLN A 125 -8.22 9.39 7.00
C GLN A 125 -9.21 9.24 8.17
N TYR A 126 -9.35 10.24 9.02
CA TYR A 126 -10.26 10.25 10.18
C TYR A 126 -11.60 10.97 9.92
N ASP A 127 -11.80 11.53 8.74
CA ASP A 127 -13.07 12.16 8.34
C ASP A 127 -14.02 11.09 7.78
N TYR A 128 -14.69 10.38 8.68
CA TYR A 128 -15.59 9.27 8.34
C TYR A 128 -16.88 9.80 7.72
N GLN A 129 -16.99 9.67 6.40
CA GLN A 129 -18.22 9.93 5.67
C GLN A 129 -19.29 8.87 6.00
N PRO A 130 -20.60 9.16 5.85
CA PRO A 130 -21.65 8.16 6.07
C PRO A 130 -21.42 6.89 5.25
N ALA A 131 -21.41 5.73 5.92
CA ALA A 131 -21.14 4.46 5.28
C ALA A 131 -22.28 3.99 4.37
N ASP A 132 -21.94 3.54 3.16
CA ASP A 132 -22.84 2.74 2.32
C ASP A 132 -22.88 1.28 2.75
N LEU A 133 -21.74 0.76 3.22
CA LEU A 133 -21.54 -0.59 3.71
C LEU A 133 -20.66 -0.57 4.96
N THR A 134 -21.01 -1.38 5.95
CA THR A 134 -20.17 -1.60 7.14
C THR A 134 -19.82 -3.08 7.25
N ILE A 135 -18.52 -3.36 7.37
CA ILE A 135 -17.96 -4.70 7.54
C ILE A 135 -17.21 -4.71 8.86
N LYS A 136 -17.38 -5.74 9.68
CA LYS A 136 -16.54 -5.99 10.83
C LYS A 136 -15.54 -7.08 10.48
N ALA A 137 -14.26 -6.80 10.66
CA ALA A 137 -13.15 -7.74 10.50
C ALA A 137 -12.60 -8.11 11.88
N THR A 138 -12.70 -9.38 12.23
CA THR A 138 -12.14 -9.91 13.47
C THR A 138 -10.96 -10.82 13.12
N ALA A 139 -9.78 -10.50 13.65
CA ALA A 139 -8.58 -11.31 13.46
C ALA A 139 -8.48 -12.44 14.49
N TYR A 140 -7.98 -13.58 14.04
CA TYR A 140 -7.60 -14.73 14.85
C TYR A 140 -6.25 -15.28 14.38
N GLN A 141 -5.63 -16.12 15.16
CA GLN A 141 -4.42 -16.87 14.80
C GLN A 141 -4.80 -18.13 14.00
N TRP A 142 -4.69 -18.22 12.68
CA TRP A 142 -4.22 -17.18 11.75
C TRP A 142 -5.20 -17.13 10.58
N TYR A 143 -6.29 -16.39 10.72
CA TYR A 143 -7.30 -16.15 9.71
C TYR A 143 -8.10 -14.88 10.04
N TRP A 144 -8.94 -14.44 9.11
CA TRP A 144 -9.85 -13.32 9.30
C TRP A 144 -11.29 -13.81 9.28
N ASN A 145 -12.11 -13.33 10.20
CA ASN A 145 -13.56 -13.42 10.12
C ASN A 145 -14.13 -12.08 9.67
N HIS A 146 -14.98 -12.08 8.63
CA HIS A 146 -15.62 -10.88 8.11
C HIS A 146 -17.13 -10.98 8.30
N GLU A 147 -17.73 -9.96 8.94
CA GLU A 147 -19.16 -9.86 9.19
C GLU A 147 -19.72 -8.62 8.49
N TYR A 148 -20.71 -8.78 7.63
CA TYR A 148 -21.45 -7.70 6.96
C TYR A 148 -22.59 -7.26 7.87
N LEU A 149 -22.50 -6.02 8.34
CA LEU A 149 -23.47 -5.45 9.27
C LEU A 149 -24.61 -4.78 8.50
N PRO A 150 -25.86 -5.12 8.78
CA PRO A 150 -27.01 -4.49 8.12
C PRO A 150 -27.16 -3.04 8.59
N LYS A 151 -27.67 -2.19 7.70
CA LYS A 151 -28.03 -0.79 8.05
C LYS A 151 -29.28 -0.72 8.93
N GLU A 152 -30.21 -1.63 8.73
CA GLU A 152 -31.47 -1.70 9.46
C GLU A 152 -31.30 -2.59 10.71
N LYS A 153 -31.85 -2.14 11.84
CA LYS A 153 -31.69 -2.84 13.14
C LYS A 153 -32.24 -4.27 13.13
N ASP A 154 -33.27 -4.54 12.34
CA ASP A 154 -33.94 -5.84 12.30
C ASP A 154 -33.48 -6.75 11.16
N ALA A 155 -32.60 -6.25 10.28
CA ALA A 155 -32.04 -7.05 9.20
C ALA A 155 -30.92 -7.96 9.74
N LYS A 156 -30.85 -9.18 9.18
CA LYS A 156 -29.83 -10.15 9.55
C LYS A 156 -28.56 -9.91 8.75
N GLY A 157 -27.46 -9.67 9.45
CA GLY A 157 -26.12 -9.71 8.87
C GLY A 157 -25.71 -11.15 8.53
N PHE A 158 -24.62 -11.27 7.80
CA PHE A 158 -23.96 -12.55 7.52
C PHE A 158 -22.45 -12.40 7.65
N GLY A 159 -21.76 -13.50 7.84
CA GLY A 159 -20.31 -13.51 7.97
C GLY A 159 -19.71 -14.82 7.50
N PHE A 160 -18.39 -14.80 7.34
CA PHE A 160 -17.59 -15.95 6.94
C PHE A 160 -16.14 -15.78 7.37
N ASP A 161 -15.43 -16.89 7.42
CA ASP A 161 -13.98 -16.89 7.62
C ASP A 161 -13.28 -16.81 6.27
N SER A 162 -12.15 -16.09 6.24
CA SER A 162 -11.22 -16.00 5.12
C SER A 162 -9.91 -16.65 5.53
N VAL A 163 -9.59 -17.77 4.92
CA VAL A 163 -8.38 -18.57 5.18
C VAL A 163 -7.53 -18.59 3.92
N MET A 164 -6.21 -18.50 4.08
CA MET A 164 -5.28 -18.58 2.95
C MET A 164 -5.40 -19.91 2.21
N LEU A 165 -5.42 -19.87 0.88
CA LEU A 165 -5.44 -21.08 0.06
C LEU A 165 -4.14 -21.88 0.21
N SER A 166 -4.28 -23.20 0.30
CA SER A 166 -3.19 -24.15 0.23
C SER A 166 -2.58 -24.22 -1.19
N ALA A 167 -1.41 -24.81 -1.32
CA ALA A 167 -0.73 -24.94 -2.61
C ALA A 167 -1.55 -25.74 -3.65
N ASP A 168 -2.36 -26.70 -3.20
CA ASP A 168 -3.18 -27.53 -4.11
C ASP A 168 -4.45 -26.78 -4.53
N GLU A 169 -5.10 -26.02 -3.64
CA GLU A 169 -6.22 -25.16 -3.96
C GLU A 169 -5.82 -24.01 -4.90
N ILE A 170 -4.60 -23.47 -4.76
CA ILE A 170 -4.04 -22.51 -5.72
C ILE A 170 -3.92 -23.11 -7.13
N LYS A 171 -3.40 -24.34 -7.25
CA LYS A 171 -3.30 -25.04 -8.55
C LYS A 171 -4.68 -25.29 -9.16
N GLU A 172 -5.64 -25.70 -8.35
CA GLU A 172 -7.03 -25.91 -8.79
C GLU A 172 -7.65 -24.60 -9.30
N SER A 173 -7.55 -23.52 -8.55
CA SER A 173 -8.02 -22.19 -8.97
C SER A 173 -7.39 -21.73 -10.28
N GLN A 174 -6.06 -21.92 -10.42
CA GLN A 174 -5.33 -21.55 -11.64
C GLN A 174 -5.73 -22.42 -12.83
N ALA A 175 -5.99 -23.71 -12.62
CA ALA A 175 -6.50 -24.61 -13.66
C ALA A 175 -7.91 -24.21 -14.13
N GLU A 176 -8.72 -23.63 -13.26
CA GLU A 176 -10.01 -23.00 -13.59
C GLU A 176 -9.86 -21.61 -14.24
N GLY A 177 -8.64 -21.09 -14.44
CA GLY A 177 -8.39 -19.75 -15.01
C GLY A 177 -8.63 -18.60 -14.05
N ILE A 178 -8.71 -18.86 -12.75
CA ILE A 178 -8.87 -17.85 -11.70
C ILE A 178 -7.49 -17.52 -11.12
N PRO A 179 -7.04 -16.24 -11.18
CA PRO A 179 -5.78 -15.84 -10.55
C PRO A 179 -5.80 -16.08 -9.04
N ALA A 180 -4.86 -16.89 -8.56
CA ALA A 180 -4.67 -17.17 -7.15
C ALA A 180 -3.19 -16.99 -6.78
N PRO A 181 -2.75 -15.76 -6.45
CA PRO A 181 -1.38 -15.50 -6.11
C PRO A 181 -1.01 -16.16 -4.78
N ARG A 182 0.18 -16.77 -4.76
CA ARG A 182 0.72 -17.45 -3.57
C ARG A 182 0.78 -16.48 -2.38
N ASN A 183 0.38 -16.96 -1.21
CA ASN A 183 0.35 -16.24 0.07
C ASN A 183 -0.61 -15.03 0.11
N LEU A 184 -1.44 -14.81 -0.91
CA LEU A 184 -2.39 -13.70 -0.97
C LEU A 184 -3.82 -14.17 -1.20
N ALA A 185 -4.02 -15.27 -1.93
CA ALA A 185 -5.35 -15.79 -2.23
C ALA A 185 -5.98 -16.47 -1.01
N VAL A 186 -7.30 -16.29 -0.86
CA VAL A 186 -8.12 -16.85 0.21
C VAL A 186 -9.30 -17.63 -0.35
N ASP A 187 -9.88 -18.50 0.48
CA ASP A 187 -11.06 -19.31 0.14
C ASP A 187 -12.33 -18.47 -0.02
N ASN A 188 -12.48 -17.42 0.80
CA ASN A 188 -13.60 -16.49 0.76
C ASN A 188 -13.12 -15.04 0.72
N GLU A 189 -13.31 -14.38 -0.41
CA GLU A 189 -12.96 -12.97 -0.59
C GLU A 189 -14.05 -12.04 -0.02
N VAL A 190 -13.62 -10.88 0.45
CA VAL A 190 -14.53 -9.79 0.85
C VAL A 190 -15.02 -9.06 -0.39
N LEU A 191 -16.30 -9.14 -0.74
CA LEU A 191 -16.87 -8.39 -1.85
C LEU A 191 -17.36 -7.02 -1.41
N VAL A 192 -17.02 -5.98 -2.17
CA VAL A 192 -17.46 -4.61 -1.92
C VAL A 192 -17.92 -3.93 -3.20
N PRO A 193 -18.93 -3.06 -3.13
CA PRO A 193 -19.45 -2.36 -4.32
C PRO A 193 -18.52 -1.20 -4.72
N LEU A 194 -18.35 -1.01 -6.03
CA LEU A 194 -17.58 0.08 -6.62
C LEU A 194 -18.17 1.45 -6.24
N ASN A 195 -17.32 2.43 -5.99
CA ASN A 195 -17.68 3.83 -5.68
C ASN A 195 -18.57 4.02 -4.46
N LYS A 196 -18.66 3.03 -3.57
CA LYS A 196 -19.35 3.11 -2.29
C LYS A 196 -18.39 3.32 -1.12
N ILE A 197 -18.86 4.01 -0.11
CA ILE A 197 -18.09 4.22 1.13
C ILE A 197 -18.26 2.97 2.00
N VAL A 198 -17.14 2.30 2.25
CA VAL A 198 -17.06 1.10 3.07
C VAL A 198 -16.37 1.44 4.37
N HIS A 199 -17.06 1.23 5.49
CA HIS A 199 -16.42 1.23 6.81
C HIS A 199 -16.00 -0.17 7.19
N VAL A 200 -14.78 -0.30 7.71
CA VAL A 200 -14.26 -1.55 8.27
C VAL A 200 -14.01 -1.35 9.76
N LEU A 201 -14.79 -2.02 10.58
CA LEU A 201 -14.59 -2.11 12.02
C LEU A 201 -13.65 -3.26 12.31
N VAL A 202 -12.53 -3.00 12.96
CA VAL A 202 -11.43 -3.96 13.08
C VAL A 202 -11.14 -4.26 14.54
N THR A 203 -11.11 -5.55 14.88
CA THR A 203 -10.79 -6.07 16.22
C THR A 203 -10.07 -7.40 16.13
N ALA A 204 -9.62 -7.95 17.25
CA ALA A 204 -9.04 -9.28 17.33
C ALA A 204 -9.66 -10.07 18.48
N GLY A 205 -9.69 -11.40 18.33
CA GLY A 205 -10.19 -12.32 19.36
C GLY A 205 -9.10 -12.85 20.29
N ASP A 206 -7.84 -12.73 19.95
CA ASP A 206 -6.70 -13.35 20.63
C ASP A 206 -5.52 -12.40 20.87
N VAL A 207 -4.69 -12.14 19.86
CA VAL A 207 -3.51 -11.28 19.96
C VAL A 207 -3.67 -10.03 19.07
N LEU A 208 -2.66 -9.16 19.04
CA LEU A 208 -2.63 -8.03 18.10
C LEU A 208 -2.43 -8.54 16.67
N HIS A 209 -3.19 -7.96 15.74
CA HIS A 209 -3.04 -8.11 14.30
C HIS A 209 -3.21 -6.73 13.64
N ASN A 210 -3.07 -6.63 12.32
CA ASN A 210 -3.34 -5.40 11.59
C ASN A 210 -4.02 -5.70 10.26
N TRP A 211 -5.18 -5.07 10.03
CA TRP A 211 -5.91 -5.16 8.77
C TRP A 211 -5.37 -4.12 7.79
N THR A 212 -4.70 -4.58 6.74
CA THR A 212 -4.03 -3.72 5.77
C THR A 212 -4.39 -4.12 4.35
N VAL A 213 -4.85 -3.14 3.54
CA VAL A 213 -5.01 -3.27 2.09
C VAL A 213 -4.36 -2.07 1.41
N PRO A 214 -3.11 -2.21 0.91
CA PRO A 214 -2.32 -1.09 0.40
C PRO A 214 -2.99 -0.32 -0.73
N GLY A 215 -3.66 -1.00 -1.67
CA GLY A 215 -4.37 -0.37 -2.78
C GLY A 215 -5.46 0.62 -2.36
N PHE A 216 -6.00 0.47 -1.15
CA PHE A 216 -6.99 1.41 -0.58
C PHE A 216 -6.36 2.43 0.39
N GLY A 217 -5.09 2.28 0.72
CA GLY A 217 -4.43 3.11 1.74
C GLY A 217 -4.95 2.83 3.16
N SER A 218 -5.60 1.69 3.36
CA SER A 218 -6.14 1.28 4.67
C SER A 218 -5.11 0.46 5.43
N LYS A 219 -4.83 0.87 6.68
CA LYS A 219 -3.98 0.16 7.63
C LYS A 219 -4.43 0.50 9.04
N VAL A 220 -4.91 -0.50 9.78
CA VAL A 220 -5.45 -0.29 11.14
C VAL A 220 -5.24 -1.53 12.01
N ASP A 221 -4.86 -1.32 13.27
CA ASP A 221 -4.60 -2.39 14.23
C ASP A 221 -5.90 -3.08 14.67
N ALA A 222 -5.86 -4.39 14.69
CA ALA A 222 -6.85 -5.27 15.30
C ALA A 222 -6.43 -5.57 16.74
N VAL A 223 -7.07 -4.89 17.70
CA VAL A 223 -6.71 -4.96 19.12
C VAL A 223 -7.77 -5.74 19.89
N PRO A 224 -7.41 -6.79 20.65
CA PRO A 224 -8.35 -7.51 21.51
C PRO A 224 -9.05 -6.57 22.49
N GLY A 225 -10.38 -6.71 22.60
CA GLY A 225 -11.20 -5.89 23.50
C GLY A 225 -11.47 -4.46 23.03
N ARG A 226 -10.96 -4.05 21.85
CA ARG A 226 -11.19 -2.72 21.26
C ARG A 226 -11.64 -2.85 19.82
N ILE A 227 -12.57 -2.00 19.39
CA ILE A 227 -12.96 -1.87 17.98
C ILE A 227 -12.33 -0.60 17.43
N ASN A 228 -11.38 -0.76 16.53
CA ASN A 228 -10.84 0.30 15.70
C ASN A 228 -11.66 0.40 14.41
N ALA A 229 -11.52 1.50 13.68
CA ALA A 229 -12.20 1.68 12.41
C ALA A 229 -11.26 2.25 11.35
N THR A 230 -11.53 1.90 10.11
CA THR A 230 -10.99 2.54 8.91
C THR A 230 -12.09 2.64 7.86
N TRP A 231 -11.87 3.42 6.82
CA TRP A 231 -12.81 3.52 5.72
C TRP A 231 -12.07 3.65 4.39
N PHE A 232 -12.74 3.26 3.32
CA PHE A 232 -12.28 3.48 1.95
C PHE A 232 -13.45 3.61 1.00
N LYS A 233 -13.17 4.20 -0.17
CA LYS A 233 -14.06 4.21 -1.33
C LYS A 233 -13.30 3.63 -2.50
N ALA A 234 -13.59 2.38 -2.86
CA ALA A 234 -12.93 1.74 -3.99
C ALA A 234 -13.34 2.39 -5.32
N THR A 235 -12.37 2.83 -6.12
CA THR A 235 -12.58 3.53 -7.39
C THR A 235 -12.28 2.67 -8.62
N LYS A 236 -11.78 1.44 -8.42
CA LYS A 236 -11.42 0.50 -9.47
C LYS A 236 -11.98 -0.87 -9.14
N THR A 237 -12.48 -1.60 -10.15
CA THR A 237 -12.89 -3.01 -10.01
C THR A 237 -11.66 -3.92 -10.05
N GLY A 238 -11.75 -5.09 -9.45
CA GLY A 238 -10.66 -6.07 -9.37
C GLY A 238 -10.48 -6.62 -7.97
N VAL A 239 -9.42 -7.40 -7.76
CA VAL A 239 -9.05 -7.92 -6.44
C VAL A 239 -7.89 -7.11 -5.89
N PHE A 240 -8.04 -6.69 -4.64
CA PHE A 240 -7.02 -5.96 -3.88
C PHE A 240 -6.60 -6.79 -2.68
N TYR A 241 -5.33 -7.18 -2.68
CA TYR A 241 -4.77 -8.02 -1.64
C TYR A 241 -4.13 -7.19 -0.53
N GLY A 242 -4.19 -7.74 0.67
CA GLY A 242 -3.53 -7.24 1.84
C GLY A 242 -3.00 -8.38 2.70
N GLN A 243 -2.31 -8.03 3.77
CA GLN A 243 -1.74 -8.99 4.69
C GLN A 243 -1.82 -8.44 6.11
N CYS A 244 -1.81 -9.34 7.11
CA CYS A 244 -1.61 -8.95 8.49
C CYS A 244 -0.28 -8.17 8.60
N SER A 245 -0.30 -6.99 9.19
CA SER A 245 0.85 -6.08 9.27
C SER A 245 1.26 -5.75 10.72
N GLU A 246 0.83 -6.58 11.70
CA GLU A 246 1.30 -6.58 13.08
C GLU A 246 1.64 -8.01 13.48
N LEU A 247 2.85 -8.23 14.02
CA LEU A 247 3.37 -9.57 14.33
C LEU A 247 2.46 -10.30 15.33
N CYS A 248 1.87 -11.41 14.87
CA CYS A 248 0.84 -12.16 15.62
C CYS A 248 1.21 -13.63 15.87
N GLY A 249 2.44 -14.06 15.60
CA GLY A 249 2.94 -15.41 15.86
C GLY A 249 3.52 -16.11 14.63
N LYS A 250 3.61 -17.43 14.65
CA LYS A 250 4.36 -18.22 13.67
C LYS A 250 3.82 -18.12 12.23
N ASP A 251 2.50 -18.03 12.08
CA ASP A 251 1.86 -17.97 10.76
C ASP A 251 1.38 -16.54 10.40
N HIS A 252 2.05 -15.51 10.98
CA HIS A 252 1.78 -14.11 10.71
C HIS A 252 1.76 -13.74 9.21
N ALA A 253 2.65 -14.31 8.41
CA ALA A 253 2.73 -14.08 6.96
C ALA A 253 1.66 -14.86 6.15
N PHE A 254 0.87 -15.71 6.80
CA PHE A 254 -0.03 -16.68 6.15
C PHE A 254 -1.51 -16.43 6.47
N MET A 255 -1.88 -15.18 6.77
CA MET A 255 -3.26 -14.74 6.96
C MET A 255 -3.55 -13.49 6.10
N PRO A 256 -3.64 -13.68 4.79
CA PRO A 256 -3.89 -12.58 3.86
C PRO A 256 -5.33 -12.07 3.92
N ILE A 257 -5.52 -10.92 3.27
CA ILE A 257 -6.82 -10.28 3.07
C ILE A 257 -7.03 -10.14 1.57
N ALA A 258 -8.19 -10.54 1.05
CA ALA A 258 -8.55 -10.32 -0.34
C ALA A 258 -9.90 -9.61 -0.43
N VAL A 259 -9.88 -8.41 -1.02
CA VAL A 259 -11.08 -7.59 -1.22
C VAL A 259 -11.37 -7.48 -2.72
N ARG A 260 -12.50 -8.04 -3.15
CA ARG A 260 -12.96 -7.96 -4.54
C ARG A 260 -13.95 -6.82 -4.70
N VAL A 261 -13.61 -5.87 -5.56
CA VAL A 261 -14.47 -4.76 -5.92
C VAL A 261 -15.31 -5.13 -7.15
N VAL A 262 -16.62 -5.05 -7.01
CA VAL A 262 -17.59 -5.42 -8.05
C VAL A 262 -18.59 -4.28 -8.32
N ASP A 263 -19.35 -4.37 -9.39
CA ASP A 263 -20.47 -3.46 -9.61
C ASP A 263 -21.58 -3.65 -8.56
N ASP A 264 -22.45 -2.65 -8.44
CA ASP A 264 -23.52 -2.63 -7.42
C ASP A 264 -24.56 -3.77 -7.64
N GLY A 265 -24.84 -4.16 -8.90
CA GLY A 265 -25.74 -5.25 -9.22
C GLY A 265 -25.21 -6.60 -8.75
N THR A 266 -23.97 -6.89 -9.11
CA THR A 266 -23.25 -8.10 -8.69
C THR A 266 -23.14 -8.18 -7.16
N PHE A 267 -22.82 -7.06 -6.50
CA PHE A 267 -22.75 -7.02 -5.03
C PHE A 267 -24.09 -7.35 -4.40
N LYS A 268 -25.21 -6.80 -4.90
CA LYS A 268 -26.56 -7.08 -4.40
C LYS A 268 -26.95 -8.54 -4.60
N GLU A 269 -26.65 -9.12 -5.77
CA GLU A 269 -26.92 -10.52 -6.05
C GLU A 269 -26.15 -11.45 -5.10
N TRP A 270 -24.87 -11.20 -4.91
CA TRP A 270 -24.04 -11.98 -4.01
C TRP A 270 -24.46 -11.83 -2.54
N SER A 271 -24.69 -10.60 -2.07
CA SER A 271 -25.07 -10.35 -0.68
C SER A 271 -26.42 -10.95 -0.33
N ALA A 272 -27.37 -10.95 -1.28
CA ALA A 272 -28.67 -11.63 -1.11
C ALA A 272 -28.51 -13.15 -0.99
N ALA A 273 -27.63 -13.78 -1.80
CA ALA A 273 -27.32 -15.21 -1.70
C ALA A 273 -26.68 -15.55 -0.34
N MET A 274 -25.75 -14.72 0.13
CA MET A 274 -25.11 -14.89 1.43
C MET A 274 -26.10 -14.73 2.58
N ALA A 275 -26.96 -13.72 2.55
CA ALA A 275 -28.02 -13.53 3.56
C ALA A 275 -29.03 -14.67 3.58
N ALA A 276 -29.34 -15.28 2.43
CA ALA A 276 -30.17 -16.48 2.29
C ALA A 276 -29.43 -17.77 2.70
N ARG A 277 -28.13 -17.71 3.05
CA ARG A 277 -27.24 -18.86 3.33
C ARG A 277 -27.06 -19.81 2.14
N ASP A 278 -27.30 -19.33 0.91
CA ASP A 278 -27.05 -20.06 -0.34
C ASP A 278 -25.57 -19.91 -0.73
N LYS A 279 -24.72 -20.63 0.00
CA LYS A 279 -23.26 -20.59 -0.24
C LYS A 279 -22.87 -21.05 -1.64
N LYS A 280 -23.66 -21.97 -2.25
CA LYS A 280 -23.39 -22.46 -3.60
C LYS A 280 -23.56 -21.33 -4.62
N LYS A 281 -24.69 -20.64 -4.59
CA LYS A 281 -24.98 -19.50 -5.47
C LYS A 281 -23.97 -18.36 -5.26
N ALA A 282 -23.64 -18.04 -3.99
CA ALA A 282 -22.66 -17.00 -3.68
C ALA A 282 -21.28 -17.34 -4.28
N ARG A 283 -20.84 -18.60 -4.19
CA ARG A 283 -19.57 -19.06 -4.78
C ARG A 283 -19.59 -19.05 -6.31
N GLU A 284 -20.70 -19.42 -6.93
CA GLU A 284 -20.89 -19.32 -8.39
C GLU A 284 -20.75 -17.86 -8.89
N ILE A 285 -21.33 -16.90 -8.15
CA ILE A 285 -21.20 -15.47 -8.46
C ILE A 285 -19.75 -15.02 -8.33
N GLN A 286 -19.06 -15.39 -7.25
CA GLN A 286 -17.64 -15.06 -7.06
C GLN A 286 -16.76 -15.62 -8.19
N LYS A 287 -16.93 -16.87 -8.57
CA LYS A 287 -16.20 -17.50 -9.70
C LYS A 287 -16.48 -16.77 -11.02
N ARG A 288 -17.76 -16.50 -11.34
CA ARG A 288 -18.13 -15.74 -12.55
C ARG A 288 -17.39 -14.41 -12.62
N VAL A 289 -17.45 -13.62 -11.56
CA VAL A 289 -16.80 -12.30 -11.51
C VAL A 289 -15.27 -12.43 -11.58
N ALA A 290 -14.70 -13.44 -10.94
CA ALA A 290 -13.25 -13.69 -11.00
C ALA A 290 -12.79 -13.94 -12.44
N HIS A 291 -13.52 -14.75 -13.21
CA HIS A 291 -13.25 -14.99 -14.64
C HIS A 291 -13.39 -13.71 -15.47
N GLU A 292 -14.47 -12.94 -15.29
CA GLU A 292 -14.71 -11.70 -16.02
C GLU A 292 -13.61 -10.67 -15.78
N GLN A 293 -13.18 -10.52 -14.54
CA GLN A 293 -12.12 -9.59 -14.17
C GLN A 293 -10.74 -10.05 -14.66
N ALA A 294 -10.43 -11.35 -14.61
CA ALA A 294 -9.20 -11.91 -15.15
C ALA A 294 -9.11 -11.71 -16.67
N ALA A 295 -10.20 -11.93 -17.40
CA ALA A 295 -10.27 -11.71 -18.85
C ALA A 295 -10.03 -10.23 -19.22
N LYS A 296 -10.59 -9.28 -18.45
CA LYS A 296 -10.37 -7.84 -18.67
C LYS A 296 -8.90 -7.45 -18.41
N GLN A 297 -8.31 -7.91 -17.32
CA GLN A 297 -6.89 -7.63 -17.01
C GLN A 297 -5.96 -8.13 -18.12
N THR A 298 -6.25 -9.31 -18.69
CA THR A 298 -5.46 -9.87 -19.80
C THR A 298 -5.64 -9.08 -21.09
N ALA A 299 -6.82 -8.50 -21.34
CA ALA A 299 -7.08 -7.65 -22.49
C ALA A 299 -6.33 -6.29 -22.36
N ASP A 300 -6.41 -5.66 -21.19
CA ASP A 300 -5.75 -4.37 -20.91
C ASP A 300 -4.21 -4.47 -20.96
N ALA A 301 -3.64 -5.62 -20.58
CA ALA A 301 -2.19 -5.86 -20.63
C ALA A 301 -1.63 -6.07 -22.06
N ARG A 302 -2.49 -6.22 -23.08
CA ARG A 302 -2.10 -6.39 -24.49
C ARG A 302 -2.13 -5.09 -25.30
N HIS A 303 -2.60 -4.02 -24.72
CA HIS A 303 -2.63 -2.66 -25.30
C HIS A 303 -1.64 -1.73 -24.60
#